data_f31d8c7553fffe529e5b2970cb54d01c
#
_entry.id   f31d8c7553fffe529e5b2970cb54d01c
#
_cell.length_a   1.000
_cell.length_b   1.000
_cell.length_c   1.000
_cell.angle_alpha   90.00
_cell.angle_beta   90.00
_cell.angle_gamma   90.00
#
_symmetry.space_group_name_H-M   'P 1'
#
loop_
_entity.id
_entity.type
_entity.pdbx_description
1 polymer ?
#
loop_
_entity_poly.entity_id
_entity_poly.type
_entity_poly.pdbx_seq_one_letter_code
_entity_poly.pdbx_strand_id
1 'polypeptide(L)'
;MAERTTMHDRRRLEASADEAAPVELSTAPADAAGSLGVLAAPRRVRAGSGAFPDAASHRRYWIVLTVLAVLAAGAALGLLAIGNPMPVGSRGFWLIAEMRATSLVVMAVVATCQAVATITFQTVTNNRIITPSIMGFESLYTVIQTAAVYTLGVAGVVALQGPGQFLGQIAAMVGLSVLLYGWLLRGRYANIQVMLLVGIIMGGGLGAISTFMQRLLSPSEFDVLSARLFGSVTNASAEYLPFAIPLVIVATTLIWLNARTLNVIAMGRDVCINVGVDHGRQTIYSLVLVSVLMAVSTALVGPMTFFGFLVATLTYQLAGTHDHRRLLPIGALTGFVVLAGAYFVMNHVFYAQGVVSIIIELVGGTVFLVVIMRKGRL
;
A
#
# COMPACT_ATOMS: atom_id res chain seq x y z
N MET A 1 48.61 -31.34 -25.00
CA MET A 1 47.72 -32.46 -24.64
C MET A 1 46.27 -32.00 -24.74
N ALA A 2 45.88 -31.44 -25.87
CA ALA A 2 44.57 -30.83 -26.11
C ALA A 2 44.14 -30.90 -27.58
N GLU A 3 44.18 -32.12 -28.19
CA GLU A 3 43.85 -32.28 -29.61
C GLU A 3 43.28 -33.68 -29.96
N ARG A 4 42.62 -34.37 -29.02
CA ARG A 4 42.00 -35.70 -29.26
C ARG A 4 40.50 -35.79 -28.92
N THR A 5 39.81 -34.68 -28.58
CA THR A 5 38.40 -34.76 -28.14
C THR A 5 37.39 -34.29 -29.21
N THR A 6 37.81 -33.77 -30.36
CA THR A 6 36.92 -33.20 -31.38
C THR A 6 36.53 -34.13 -32.52
N MET A 7 37.05 -35.34 -32.60
CA MET A 7 36.77 -36.25 -33.74
C MET A 7 35.70 -37.32 -33.44
N HIS A 8 35.33 -37.52 -32.18
CA HIS A 8 34.32 -38.53 -31.79
C HIS A 8 32.88 -37.97 -31.76
N ASP A 9 32.71 -36.62 -31.66
CA ASP A 9 31.38 -35.99 -31.60
C ASP A 9 30.80 -35.73 -32.99
N ARG A 10 31.63 -35.57 -34.02
CA ARG A 10 31.12 -35.41 -35.42
C ARG A 10 30.51 -36.66 -36.01
N ARG A 11 30.93 -37.84 -35.59
CA ARG A 11 30.35 -39.12 -36.11
C ARG A 11 29.00 -39.49 -35.49
N ARG A 12 28.60 -38.91 -34.40
CA ARG A 12 27.27 -39.12 -33.80
C ARG A 12 26.18 -38.22 -34.39
N LEU A 13 26.52 -37.11 -35.02
CA LEU A 13 25.57 -36.20 -35.67
C LEU A 13 25.27 -36.60 -37.12
N GLU A 14 26.13 -37.36 -37.80
CA GLU A 14 25.90 -37.85 -39.15
C GLU A 14 25.11 -39.15 -39.21
N ALA A 15 25.03 -39.92 -38.11
CA ALA A 15 24.29 -41.17 -38.05
C ALA A 15 22.79 -41.05 -37.73
N SER A 16 22.28 -39.80 -37.45
CA SER A 16 20.86 -39.60 -37.14
C SER A 16 20.03 -38.96 -38.27
N ALA A 17 20.66 -38.76 -39.46
CA ALA A 17 19.99 -38.11 -40.58
C ALA A 17 19.45 -39.07 -41.67
N ASP A 18 19.66 -40.39 -41.53
CA ASP A 18 19.37 -41.34 -42.64
C ASP A 18 18.23 -42.34 -42.32
N GLU A 19 17.38 -42.06 -41.32
CA GLU A 19 16.24 -42.95 -41.02
C GLU A 19 14.92 -42.18 -40.96
N ALA A 20 14.57 -41.45 -42.04
CA ALA A 20 13.25 -40.93 -42.28
C ALA A 20 12.59 -41.73 -43.38
N ALA A 21 11.87 -42.79 -43.05
CA ALA A 21 11.01 -43.52 -43.94
C ALA A 21 9.85 -42.60 -44.44
N PRO A 22 9.45 -42.73 -45.71
CA PRO A 22 8.36 -41.91 -46.25
C PRO A 22 7.02 -42.32 -45.63
N VAL A 23 6.30 -41.35 -45.07
CA VAL A 23 4.92 -41.50 -44.60
C VAL A 23 4.03 -41.69 -45.81
N GLU A 24 3.56 -42.94 -46.06
CA GLU A 24 2.49 -43.20 -47.01
C GLU A 24 1.17 -42.49 -46.59
N LEU A 25 0.71 -41.57 -47.45
CA LEU A 25 -0.63 -40.99 -47.35
C LEU A 25 -1.64 -42.10 -47.69
N SER A 26 -2.20 -42.70 -46.66
CA SER A 26 -3.41 -43.56 -46.77
C SER A 26 -4.61 -42.68 -47.18
N THR A 27 -5.09 -42.86 -48.40
CA THR A 27 -6.35 -42.29 -48.91
C THR A 27 -7.50 -43.03 -48.23
N ALA A 28 -8.09 -42.37 -47.22
CA ALA A 28 -9.33 -42.83 -46.59
C ALA A 28 -10.52 -42.51 -47.52
N PRO A 29 -11.55 -43.41 -47.59
CA PRO A 29 -12.69 -43.24 -48.48
C PRO A 29 -13.61 -42.08 -48.10
N ALA A 30 -14.17 -41.42 -49.11
CA ALA A 30 -14.94 -40.17 -49.04
C ALA A 30 -16.35 -40.25 -48.43
N ASP A 31 -16.71 -41.30 -47.70
CA ASP A 31 -18.11 -41.54 -47.26
C ASP A 31 -18.35 -41.38 -45.76
N ALA A 32 -17.48 -40.72 -45.01
CA ALA A 32 -17.72 -40.43 -43.58
C ALA A 32 -18.04 -38.94 -43.28
N ALA A 33 -18.69 -38.25 -44.28
CA ALA A 33 -19.13 -36.85 -44.10
C ALA A 33 -20.57 -36.76 -43.49
N GLY A 34 -20.83 -37.55 -42.47
CA GLY A 34 -22.09 -37.54 -41.77
C GLY A 34 -21.92 -37.55 -40.26
N SER A 35 -22.14 -36.41 -39.60
CA SER A 35 -22.22 -36.21 -38.13
C SER A 35 -20.92 -35.77 -37.41
N LEU A 36 -20.15 -34.84 -37.96
CA LEU A 36 -19.41 -33.93 -37.07
C LEU A 36 -20.42 -32.90 -36.55
N GLY A 37 -20.99 -33.22 -35.37
CA GLY A 37 -21.73 -32.23 -34.59
C GLY A 37 -20.88 -30.96 -34.48
N VAL A 38 -21.37 -29.87 -35.06
CA VAL A 38 -20.77 -28.53 -34.90
C VAL A 38 -20.64 -28.32 -33.41
N LEU A 39 -19.41 -28.60 -32.88
CA LEU A 39 -19.06 -28.16 -31.54
C LEU A 39 -19.26 -26.66 -31.58
N ALA A 40 -20.38 -26.21 -31.02
CA ALA A 40 -20.70 -24.80 -30.89
C ALA A 40 -19.47 -24.13 -30.34
N ALA A 41 -18.83 -23.30 -31.14
CA ALA A 41 -17.66 -22.54 -30.73
C ALA A 41 -17.99 -21.88 -29.39
N PRO A 42 -17.15 -22.00 -28.36
CA PRO A 42 -17.45 -21.44 -27.05
C PRO A 42 -17.85 -19.99 -27.28
N ARG A 43 -19.07 -19.66 -26.89
CA ARG A 43 -19.66 -18.33 -27.03
C ARG A 43 -18.64 -17.34 -26.50
N ARG A 44 -17.90 -16.65 -27.38
CA ARG A 44 -16.97 -15.62 -26.98
C ARG A 44 -17.79 -14.59 -26.24
N VAL A 45 -17.78 -14.69 -24.93
CA VAL A 45 -18.25 -13.62 -24.05
C VAL A 45 -17.46 -12.41 -24.49
N ARG A 46 -18.10 -11.45 -25.14
CA ARG A 46 -17.49 -10.17 -25.47
C ARG A 46 -17.03 -9.62 -24.12
N ALA A 47 -15.74 -9.75 -23.85
CA ALA A 47 -15.12 -9.08 -22.73
C ALA A 47 -15.39 -7.59 -22.94
N GLY A 48 -16.30 -7.03 -22.13
CA GLY A 48 -16.61 -5.62 -22.22
C GLY A 48 -15.32 -4.85 -21.99
N SER A 49 -15.02 -3.89 -22.83
CA SER A 49 -13.86 -2.98 -22.69
C SER A 49 -14.01 -2.04 -21.47
N GLY A 50 -14.99 -2.27 -20.60
CA GLY A 50 -15.28 -1.50 -19.41
C GLY A 50 -14.50 -1.95 -18.18
N ALA A 51 -14.58 -1.16 -17.09
CA ALA A 51 -13.97 -1.44 -15.80
C ALA A 51 -14.48 -2.74 -15.12
N PHE A 52 -15.52 -3.36 -15.66
CA PHE A 52 -16.11 -4.60 -15.18
C PHE A 52 -16.30 -5.58 -16.34
N PRO A 53 -16.01 -6.88 -16.14
CA PRO A 53 -16.22 -7.90 -17.16
C PRO A 53 -17.70 -8.12 -17.45
N ASP A 54 -18.59 -7.98 -16.46
CA ASP A 54 -20.02 -8.25 -16.53
C ASP A 54 -20.87 -7.38 -15.62
N ALA A 55 -22.19 -7.37 -15.86
CA ALA A 55 -23.18 -6.64 -15.06
C ALA A 55 -23.21 -7.13 -13.60
N ALA A 56 -22.91 -8.42 -13.34
CA ALA A 56 -22.85 -8.98 -11.99
C ALA A 56 -21.69 -8.37 -11.19
N SER A 57 -20.53 -8.23 -11.80
CA SER A 57 -19.34 -7.58 -11.19
C SER A 57 -19.62 -6.10 -10.90
N HIS A 58 -20.30 -5.40 -11.81
CA HIS A 58 -20.71 -4.02 -11.60
C HIS A 58 -21.69 -3.88 -10.41
N ARG A 59 -22.70 -4.75 -10.32
CA ARG A 59 -23.66 -4.76 -9.20
C ARG A 59 -22.95 -5.09 -7.88
N ARG A 60 -22.05 -6.09 -7.88
CA ARG A 60 -21.25 -6.45 -6.70
C ARG A 60 -20.43 -5.27 -6.20
N TYR A 61 -19.79 -4.52 -7.09
CA TYR A 61 -19.03 -3.32 -6.73
C TYR A 61 -19.89 -2.32 -5.96
N TRP A 62 -21.08 -1.96 -6.47
CA TRP A 62 -21.96 -1.01 -5.80
C TRP A 62 -22.49 -1.53 -4.47
N ILE A 63 -22.80 -2.83 -4.39
CA ILE A 63 -23.20 -3.45 -3.11
C ILE A 63 -22.07 -3.32 -2.08
N VAL A 64 -20.83 -3.69 -2.45
CA VAL A 64 -19.67 -3.59 -1.56
C VAL A 64 -19.43 -2.15 -1.14
N LEU A 65 -19.47 -1.19 -2.08
CA LEU A 65 -19.29 0.22 -1.78
C LEU A 65 -20.35 0.73 -0.79
N THR A 66 -21.62 0.37 -1.01
CA THR A 66 -22.74 0.76 -0.12
C THR A 66 -22.57 0.13 1.26
N VAL A 67 -22.22 -1.16 1.33
CA VAL A 67 -22.00 -1.86 2.61
C VAL A 67 -20.84 -1.20 3.38
N LEU A 68 -19.72 -0.93 2.71
CA LEU A 68 -18.59 -0.24 3.35
C LEU A 68 -18.95 1.17 3.81
N ALA A 69 -19.73 1.91 3.01
CA ALA A 69 -20.20 3.25 3.39
C ALA A 69 -21.13 3.21 4.62
N VAL A 70 -22.04 2.23 4.66
CA VAL A 70 -22.94 2.02 5.82
C VAL A 70 -22.14 1.60 7.06
N LEU A 71 -21.17 0.69 6.91
CA LEU A 71 -20.29 0.29 8.02
C LEU A 71 -19.43 1.46 8.51
N ALA A 72 -18.92 2.28 7.60
CA ALA A 72 -18.14 3.48 7.93
C ALA A 72 -19.00 4.50 8.69
N ALA A 73 -20.22 4.77 8.22
CA ALA A 73 -21.16 5.65 8.89
C ALA A 73 -21.57 5.09 10.26
N GLY A 74 -21.87 3.79 10.35
CA GLY A 74 -22.20 3.10 11.59
C GLY A 74 -21.06 3.15 12.60
N ALA A 75 -19.82 2.90 12.17
CA ALA A 75 -18.64 3.00 13.02
C ALA A 75 -18.41 4.45 13.51
N ALA A 76 -18.56 5.44 12.63
CA ALA A 76 -18.43 6.85 12.99
C ALA A 76 -19.51 7.28 14.00
N LEU A 77 -20.76 6.94 13.76
CA LEU A 77 -21.86 7.23 14.70
C LEU A 77 -21.69 6.49 16.03
N GLY A 78 -21.27 5.21 15.98
CA GLY A 78 -20.99 4.42 17.16
C GLY A 78 -19.90 5.06 18.03
N LEU A 79 -18.79 5.48 17.42
CA LEU A 79 -17.69 6.14 18.13
C LEU A 79 -18.07 7.50 18.70
N LEU A 80 -18.98 8.26 18.03
CA LEU A 80 -19.48 9.54 18.55
C LEU A 80 -20.45 9.37 19.72
N ALA A 81 -21.38 8.40 19.62
CA ALA A 81 -22.53 8.28 20.52
C ALA A 81 -22.27 7.32 21.69
N ILE A 82 -21.60 6.18 21.46
CA ILE A 82 -21.47 5.10 22.46
C ILE A 82 -20.38 5.48 23.48
N GLY A 83 -20.68 5.27 24.77
CA GLY A 83 -19.72 5.46 25.86
C GLY A 83 -19.39 6.93 26.14
N ASN A 84 -20.27 7.87 25.80
CA ASN A 84 -20.14 9.24 26.30
C ASN A 84 -20.66 9.28 27.74
N PRO A 85 -19.81 9.63 28.74
CA PRO A 85 -20.20 9.62 30.15
C PRO A 85 -21.13 10.77 30.54
N MET A 86 -21.29 11.78 29.67
CA MET A 86 -22.08 12.97 29.93
C MET A 86 -23.50 12.85 29.38
N PRO A 87 -24.51 13.42 30.07
CA PRO A 87 -25.90 13.41 29.59
C PRO A 87 -26.02 14.13 28.24
N VAL A 88 -26.85 13.56 27.37
CA VAL A 88 -27.12 14.12 26.04
C VAL A 88 -27.63 15.57 26.17
N GLY A 89 -27.04 16.47 25.40
CA GLY A 89 -27.39 17.91 25.41
C GLY A 89 -26.60 18.77 26.39
N SER A 90 -25.77 18.16 27.30
CA SER A 90 -24.89 18.95 28.16
C SER A 90 -23.70 19.54 27.40
N ARG A 91 -23.11 20.63 27.91
CA ARG A 91 -21.88 21.21 27.35
C ARG A 91 -20.72 20.19 27.31
N GLY A 92 -20.61 19.34 28.32
CA GLY A 92 -19.61 18.28 28.41
C GLY A 92 -19.79 17.20 27.34
N PHE A 93 -21.04 16.85 27.00
CA PHE A 93 -21.36 15.92 25.91
C PHE A 93 -20.81 16.43 24.57
N TRP A 94 -21.07 17.69 24.25
CA TRP A 94 -20.62 18.28 22.99
C TRP A 94 -19.10 18.42 22.91
N LEU A 95 -18.43 18.75 24.02
CA LEU A 95 -16.97 18.83 24.06
C LEU A 95 -16.31 17.47 23.77
N ILE A 96 -16.84 16.40 24.39
CA ILE A 96 -16.35 15.05 24.14
C ILE A 96 -16.66 14.62 22.69
N ALA A 97 -17.82 14.96 22.17
CA ALA A 97 -18.19 14.68 20.79
C ALA A 97 -17.25 15.38 19.78
N GLU A 98 -16.85 16.63 20.04
CA GLU A 98 -15.88 17.36 19.22
C GLU A 98 -14.49 16.72 19.22
N MET A 99 -13.98 16.30 20.38
CA MET A 99 -12.72 15.56 20.48
C MET A 99 -12.78 14.23 19.69
N ARG A 100 -13.90 13.52 19.79
CA ARG A 100 -14.11 12.28 19.03
C ARG A 100 -14.25 12.51 17.54
N ALA A 101 -14.92 13.60 17.13
CA ALA A 101 -15.02 14.01 15.74
C ALA A 101 -13.64 14.29 15.14
N THR A 102 -12.77 14.97 15.87
CA THR A 102 -11.36 15.17 15.46
C THR A 102 -10.66 13.83 15.22
N SER A 103 -10.81 12.86 16.14
CA SER A 103 -10.23 11.52 15.96
C SER A 103 -10.79 10.80 14.73
N LEU A 104 -12.09 10.94 14.43
CA LEU A 104 -12.71 10.38 13.23
C LEU A 104 -12.16 11.01 11.94
N VAL A 105 -11.97 12.33 11.92
CA VAL A 105 -11.34 13.02 10.79
C VAL A 105 -9.90 12.53 10.59
N VAL A 106 -9.12 12.40 11.66
CA VAL A 106 -7.76 11.84 11.60
C VAL A 106 -7.78 10.41 11.04
N MET A 107 -8.69 9.56 11.52
CA MET A 107 -8.84 8.20 10.98
C MET A 107 -9.16 8.19 9.49
N ALA A 108 -10.04 9.07 9.01
CA ALA A 108 -10.38 9.17 7.60
C ALA A 108 -9.19 9.63 6.74
N VAL A 109 -8.44 10.61 7.23
CA VAL A 109 -7.22 11.10 6.57
C VAL A 109 -6.17 10.01 6.49
N VAL A 110 -5.84 9.36 7.61
CA VAL A 110 -4.83 8.30 7.69
C VAL A 110 -5.21 7.08 6.85
N ALA A 111 -6.47 6.64 6.95
CA ALA A 111 -6.99 5.53 6.15
C ALA A 111 -6.87 5.81 4.64
N THR A 112 -7.22 7.02 4.22
CA THR A 112 -7.07 7.44 2.83
C THR A 112 -5.61 7.46 2.40
N CYS A 113 -4.72 8.05 3.21
CA CYS A 113 -3.29 8.08 2.95
C CYS A 113 -2.71 6.67 2.77
N GLN A 114 -2.93 5.80 3.73
CA GLN A 114 -2.36 4.44 3.76
C GLN A 114 -2.91 3.57 2.62
N ALA A 115 -4.23 3.63 2.36
CA ALA A 115 -4.86 2.88 1.28
C ALA A 115 -4.36 3.34 -0.10
N VAL A 116 -4.45 4.63 -0.38
CA VAL A 116 -4.09 5.20 -1.69
C VAL A 116 -2.59 5.06 -1.95
N ALA A 117 -1.75 5.36 -0.94
CA ALA A 117 -0.30 5.22 -1.05
C ALA A 117 0.10 3.77 -1.31
N THR A 118 -0.44 2.81 -0.55
CA THR A 118 -0.06 1.39 -0.68
C THR A 118 -0.55 0.80 -2.00
N ILE A 119 -1.79 1.03 -2.41
CA ILE A 119 -2.32 0.55 -3.69
C ILE A 119 -1.50 1.11 -4.85
N THR A 120 -1.22 2.42 -4.84
CA THR A 120 -0.40 3.07 -5.88
C THR A 120 1.01 2.51 -5.91
N PHE A 121 1.64 2.35 -4.76
CA PHE A 121 2.98 1.81 -4.63
C PHE A 121 3.07 0.36 -5.14
N GLN A 122 2.13 -0.50 -4.74
CA GLN A 122 2.06 -1.90 -5.20
C GLN A 122 1.84 -1.99 -6.71
N THR A 123 1.08 -1.06 -7.29
CA THR A 123 0.88 -0.96 -8.73
C THR A 123 2.16 -0.59 -9.45
N VAL A 124 2.84 0.45 -8.99
CA VAL A 124 4.07 0.97 -9.62
C VAL A 124 5.23 -0.03 -9.51
N THR A 125 5.32 -0.74 -8.38
CA THR A 125 6.34 -1.76 -8.16
C THR A 125 5.96 -3.12 -8.76
N ASN A 126 4.74 -3.25 -9.29
CA ASN A 126 4.16 -4.51 -9.76
C ASN A 126 4.31 -5.65 -8.74
N ASN A 127 4.20 -5.30 -7.46
CA ASN A 127 4.35 -6.24 -6.35
C ASN A 127 3.31 -5.95 -5.26
N ARG A 128 2.39 -6.88 -5.05
CA ARG A 128 1.28 -6.75 -4.08
C ARG A 128 1.65 -7.08 -2.63
N ILE A 129 2.88 -7.52 -2.39
CA ILE A 129 3.34 -7.89 -1.04
C ILE A 129 4.04 -6.71 -0.37
N ILE A 130 4.77 -5.91 -1.15
CA ILE A 130 5.61 -4.85 -0.62
C ILE A 130 4.76 -3.59 -0.37
N THR A 131 5.01 -2.92 0.75
CA THR A 131 4.38 -1.65 1.12
C THR A 131 5.43 -0.54 1.23
N PRO A 132 5.02 0.73 1.11
CA PRO A 132 5.93 1.86 1.33
C PRO A 132 6.58 1.82 2.71
N SER A 133 5.84 1.39 3.74
CA SER A 133 6.32 1.30 5.13
C SER A 133 7.60 0.45 5.24
N ILE A 134 7.61 -0.72 4.61
CA ILE A 134 8.77 -1.65 4.63
C ILE A 134 9.99 -1.05 3.92
N MET A 135 9.79 -0.11 2.99
CA MET A 135 10.87 0.56 2.27
C MET A 135 11.59 1.68 3.06
N GLY A 136 11.35 1.77 4.36
CA GLY A 136 12.09 2.66 5.23
C GLY A 136 11.41 4.00 5.52
N PHE A 137 10.18 4.28 5.06
CA PHE A 137 9.45 5.49 5.43
C PHE A 137 9.27 5.61 6.94
N GLU A 138 8.92 4.52 7.60
CA GLU A 138 8.75 4.49 9.05
C GLU A 138 10.08 4.57 9.80
N SER A 139 11.13 3.92 9.28
CA SER A 139 12.47 4.03 9.84
C SER A 139 13.00 5.46 9.73
N LEU A 140 12.68 6.16 8.63
CA LEU A 140 13.03 7.56 8.45
C LEU A 140 12.32 8.47 9.47
N TYR A 141 11.02 8.26 9.69
CA TYR A 141 10.29 8.94 10.75
C TYR A 141 10.93 8.70 12.12
N THR A 142 11.23 7.44 12.43
CA THR A 142 11.82 7.04 13.71
C THR A 142 13.18 7.71 13.93
N VAL A 143 14.04 7.76 12.92
CA VAL A 143 15.33 8.45 12.99
C VAL A 143 15.15 9.94 13.21
N ILE A 144 14.24 10.60 12.48
CA ILE A 144 13.99 12.05 12.64
C ILE A 144 13.53 12.36 14.06
N GLN A 145 12.56 11.60 14.59
CA GLN A 145 12.05 11.79 15.94
C GLN A 145 13.12 11.50 17.00
N THR A 146 13.88 10.40 16.83
CA THR A 146 14.96 10.05 17.75
C THR A 146 16.07 11.10 17.74
N ALA A 147 16.48 11.57 16.55
CA ALA A 147 17.49 12.61 16.42
C ALA A 147 17.03 13.93 17.06
N ALA A 148 15.75 14.29 16.88
CA ALA A 148 15.19 15.49 17.51
C ALA A 148 15.25 15.41 19.04
N VAL A 149 14.83 14.27 19.62
CA VAL A 149 14.89 14.06 21.09
C VAL A 149 16.35 14.02 21.58
N TYR A 150 17.24 13.33 20.86
CA TYR A 150 18.64 13.21 21.22
C TYR A 150 19.39 14.54 21.18
N THR A 151 19.12 15.42 20.20
CA THR A 151 19.84 16.68 20.02
C THR A 151 19.25 17.85 20.80
N LEU A 152 17.93 17.90 20.93
CA LEU A 152 17.21 19.04 21.52
C LEU A 152 16.71 18.75 22.95
N GLY A 153 16.74 17.48 23.36
CA GLY A 153 16.13 17.03 24.62
C GLY A 153 14.61 17.14 24.61
N VAL A 154 13.97 16.71 25.70
CA VAL A 154 12.49 16.75 25.86
C VAL A 154 11.97 18.19 25.77
N ALA A 155 12.63 19.13 26.47
CA ALA A 155 12.18 20.53 26.50
C ALA A 155 12.23 21.19 25.10
N GLY A 156 13.30 20.94 24.33
CA GLY A 156 13.43 21.46 22.97
C GLY A 156 12.40 20.89 22.00
N VAL A 157 12.13 19.59 22.10
CA VAL A 157 11.13 18.93 21.26
C VAL A 157 9.70 19.39 21.59
N VAL A 158 9.40 19.64 22.86
CA VAL A 158 8.08 20.20 23.28
C VAL A 158 7.95 21.66 22.82
N ALA A 159 9.01 22.45 22.94
CA ALA A 159 9.00 23.86 22.50
C ALA A 159 8.82 24.01 20.96
N LEU A 160 9.27 23.05 20.18
CA LEU A 160 9.12 23.03 18.73
C LEU A 160 7.78 22.46 18.26
N GLN A 161 6.92 21.93 19.16
CA GLN A 161 5.62 21.40 18.78
C GLN A 161 4.77 22.47 18.10
N GLY A 162 4.12 22.06 17.00
CA GLY A 162 3.24 22.93 16.25
C GLY A 162 3.28 22.66 14.74
N PRO A 163 2.52 23.42 13.96
CA PRO A 163 2.42 23.25 12.51
C PRO A 163 3.77 23.32 11.77
N GLY A 164 4.70 24.13 12.27
CA GLY A 164 6.03 24.25 11.70
C GLY A 164 6.85 22.95 11.78
N GLN A 165 6.84 22.28 12.95
CA GLN A 165 7.47 20.96 13.12
C GLN A 165 6.82 19.90 12.22
N PHE A 166 5.50 19.88 12.17
CA PHE A 166 4.72 18.96 11.35
C PHE A 166 5.09 19.08 9.86
N LEU A 167 5.06 20.30 9.33
CA LEU A 167 5.43 20.57 7.93
C LEU A 167 6.91 20.31 7.65
N GLY A 168 7.79 20.70 8.57
CA GLY A 168 9.23 20.43 8.47
C GLY A 168 9.53 18.93 8.41
N GLN A 169 8.86 18.13 9.22
CA GLN A 169 8.98 16.68 9.21
C GLN A 169 8.48 16.07 7.89
N ILE A 170 7.31 16.50 7.40
CA ILE A 170 6.81 16.06 6.08
C ILE A 170 7.80 16.43 4.98
N ALA A 171 8.29 17.66 4.99
CA ALA A 171 9.25 18.14 3.99
C ALA A 171 10.56 17.32 4.02
N ALA A 172 11.09 16.99 5.21
CA ALA A 172 12.26 16.16 5.37
C ALA A 172 12.04 14.74 4.86
N MET A 173 10.90 14.12 5.21
CA MET A 173 10.56 12.77 4.76
C MET A 173 10.36 12.71 3.24
N VAL A 174 9.60 13.64 2.68
CA VAL A 174 9.37 13.72 1.22
C VAL A 174 10.67 14.04 0.49
N GLY A 175 11.44 15.02 0.96
CA GLY A 175 12.71 15.43 0.36
C GLY A 175 13.71 14.28 0.28
N LEU A 176 13.88 13.53 1.37
CA LEU A 176 14.79 12.38 1.41
C LEU A 176 14.31 11.24 0.52
N SER A 177 13.00 11.00 0.47
CA SER A 177 12.40 10.00 -0.42
C SER A 177 12.58 10.38 -1.90
N VAL A 178 12.37 11.64 -2.25
CA VAL A 178 12.56 12.15 -3.62
C VAL A 178 14.03 12.06 -4.03
N LEU A 179 14.97 12.39 -3.14
CA LEU A 179 16.40 12.22 -3.38
C LEU A 179 16.74 10.76 -3.65
N LEU A 180 16.25 9.85 -2.81
CA LEU A 180 16.50 8.42 -2.95
C LEU A 180 15.93 7.88 -4.27
N TYR A 181 14.64 8.10 -4.54
CA TYR A 181 14.00 7.60 -5.76
C TYR A 181 14.54 8.28 -7.02
N GLY A 182 14.76 9.59 -6.96
CA GLY A 182 15.34 10.35 -8.06
C GLY A 182 16.74 9.89 -8.42
N TRP A 183 17.55 9.54 -7.43
CA TRP A 183 18.88 8.99 -7.63
C TRP A 183 18.85 7.57 -8.20
N LEU A 184 18.04 6.67 -7.62
CA LEU A 184 18.01 5.27 -8.04
C LEU A 184 17.33 5.05 -9.39
N LEU A 185 16.31 5.84 -9.73
CA LEU A 185 15.51 5.63 -10.95
C LEU A 185 15.98 6.47 -12.15
N ARG A 186 16.96 7.37 -11.99
CA ARG A 186 17.53 8.18 -13.09
C ARG A 186 18.69 7.53 -13.83
N GLY A 187 19.26 6.44 -13.31
CA GLY A 187 20.47 5.84 -13.85
C GLY A 187 20.21 4.85 -15.00
N ARG A 188 21.29 4.49 -15.71
CA ARG A 188 21.34 3.42 -16.73
C ARG A 188 20.84 2.07 -16.20
N TYR A 189 20.86 1.89 -14.90
CA TYR A 189 20.43 0.69 -14.17
C TYR A 189 19.11 0.90 -13.43
N ALA A 190 18.24 1.81 -13.91
CA ALA A 190 16.94 2.06 -13.32
C ALA A 190 16.10 0.76 -13.26
N ASN A 191 16.16 0.09 -12.12
CA ASN A 191 15.45 -1.15 -11.84
C ASN A 191 14.66 -0.99 -10.54
N ILE A 192 13.36 -1.19 -10.63
CA ILE A 192 12.45 -1.11 -9.47
C ILE A 192 12.83 -2.14 -8.40
N GLN A 193 13.28 -3.33 -8.78
CA GLN A 193 13.70 -4.37 -7.83
C GLN A 193 14.94 -3.95 -7.03
N VAL A 194 15.91 -3.31 -7.70
CA VAL A 194 17.09 -2.74 -7.02
C VAL A 194 16.67 -1.61 -6.08
N MET A 195 15.74 -0.75 -6.51
CA MET A 195 15.20 0.32 -5.67
C MET A 195 14.54 -0.26 -4.41
N LEU A 196 13.73 -1.31 -4.54
CA LEU A 196 13.11 -1.99 -3.41
C LEU A 196 14.15 -2.55 -2.44
N LEU A 197 15.17 -3.24 -2.96
CA LEU A 197 16.24 -3.82 -2.15
C LEU A 197 17.02 -2.74 -1.39
N VAL A 198 17.43 -1.67 -2.09
CA VAL A 198 18.15 -0.55 -1.46
C VAL A 198 17.27 0.14 -0.42
N GLY A 199 15.96 0.34 -0.69
CA GLY A 199 15.02 0.90 0.27
C GLY A 199 14.93 0.09 1.56
N ILE A 200 14.84 -1.24 1.46
CA ILE A 200 14.81 -2.16 2.63
C ILE A 200 16.12 -2.08 3.41
N ILE A 201 17.27 -2.12 2.73
CA ILE A 201 18.59 -2.05 3.37
C ILE A 201 18.77 -0.70 4.08
N MET A 202 18.40 0.41 3.43
CA MET A 202 18.46 1.75 4.03
C MET A 202 17.49 1.87 5.21
N GLY A 203 16.27 1.34 5.09
CA GLY A 203 15.32 1.29 6.19
C GLY A 203 15.88 0.55 7.41
N GLY A 204 16.51 -0.60 7.19
CA GLY A 204 17.22 -1.36 8.25
C GLY A 204 18.39 -0.57 8.86
N GLY A 205 19.18 0.08 8.02
CA GLY A 205 20.30 0.92 8.48
C GLY A 205 19.85 2.13 9.32
N LEU A 206 18.82 2.85 8.85
CA LEU A 206 18.20 3.95 9.61
C LEU A 206 17.61 3.46 10.94
N GLY A 207 16.94 2.30 10.94
CA GLY A 207 16.43 1.67 12.14
C GLY A 207 17.54 1.33 13.14
N ALA A 208 18.67 0.80 12.66
CA ALA A 208 19.84 0.51 13.51
C ALA A 208 20.44 1.78 14.13
N ILE A 209 20.59 2.85 13.33
CA ILE A 209 21.06 4.17 13.83
C ILE A 209 20.09 4.69 14.90
N SER A 210 18.79 4.66 14.64
CA SER A 210 17.78 5.07 15.60
C SER A 210 17.87 4.29 16.90
N THR A 211 17.95 2.95 16.82
CA THR A 211 18.09 2.07 17.98
C THR A 211 19.35 2.37 18.78
N PHE A 212 20.48 2.65 18.10
CA PHE A 212 21.71 3.06 18.78
C PHE A 212 21.53 4.38 19.55
N MET A 213 20.94 5.40 18.89
CA MET A 213 20.67 6.69 19.53
C MET A 213 19.70 6.55 20.71
N GLN A 214 18.67 5.72 20.60
CA GLN A 214 17.71 5.44 21.69
C GLN A 214 18.38 4.89 22.95
N ARG A 215 19.44 4.10 22.82
CA ARG A 215 20.20 3.56 23.97
C ARG A 215 21.01 4.62 24.73
N LEU A 216 21.24 5.77 24.11
CA LEU A 216 21.97 6.89 24.72
C LEU A 216 21.02 7.89 25.42
N LEU A 217 19.71 7.75 25.24
CA LEU A 217 18.71 8.61 25.87
C LEU A 217 18.55 8.26 27.36
N SER A 218 18.23 9.27 28.15
CA SER A 218 17.75 9.07 29.52
C SER A 218 16.39 8.37 29.53
N PRO A 219 15.99 7.70 30.60
CA PRO A 219 14.68 7.04 30.70
C PRO A 219 13.50 7.98 30.37
N SER A 220 13.54 9.22 30.87
CA SER A 220 12.48 10.22 30.62
C SER A 220 12.41 10.66 29.16
N GLU A 221 13.55 10.78 28.48
CA GLU A 221 13.61 11.09 27.04
C GLU A 221 13.10 9.92 26.20
N PHE A 222 13.45 8.70 26.59
CA PHE A 222 12.97 7.49 25.94
C PHE A 222 11.45 7.33 26.06
N ASP A 223 10.87 7.63 27.23
CA ASP A 223 9.42 7.57 27.43
C ASP A 223 8.67 8.55 26.52
N VAL A 224 9.16 9.79 26.41
CA VAL A 224 8.60 10.80 25.50
C VAL A 224 8.73 10.38 24.05
N LEU A 225 9.88 9.82 23.67
CA LEU A 225 10.10 9.30 22.33
C LEU A 225 9.16 8.12 22.01
N SER A 226 9.06 7.16 22.94
CA SER A 226 8.22 5.97 22.81
C SER A 226 6.75 6.35 22.54
N ALA A 227 6.22 7.34 23.26
CA ALA A 227 4.87 7.83 23.06
C ALA A 227 4.63 8.37 21.64
N ARG A 228 5.67 8.86 20.96
CA ARG A 228 5.59 9.36 19.56
C ARG A 228 5.78 8.26 18.51
N LEU A 229 6.56 7.23 18.85
CA LEU A 229 6.84 6.12 17.93
C LEU A 229 5.69 5.12 17.87
N PHE A 230 4.82 5.10 18.87
CA PHE A 230 3.62 4.26 18.82
C PHE A 230 2.50 4.96 18.04
N GLY A 231 2.02 4.32 16.99
CA GLY A 231 0.92 4.83 16.17
C GLY A 231 -0.38 4.94 16.94
N SER A 232 -0.79 6.15 17.28
CA SER A 232 -2.02 6.44 18.01
C SER A 232 -2.81 7.57 17.38
N VAL A 233 -4.07 7.29 17.08
CA VAL A 233 -5.01 8.29 16.56
C VAL A 233 -5.37 9.33 17.62
N THR A 234 -5.33 8.94 18.90
CA THR A 234 -5.67 9.81 20.04
C THR A 234 -4.65 10.93 20.26
N ASN A 235 -3.40 10.73 19.81
CA ASN A 235 -2.32 11.69 19.98
C ASN A 235 -2.24 12.74 18.84
N ALA A 236 -3.09 12.60 17.82
CA ALA A 236 -3.09 13.53 16.70
C ALA A 236 -3.68 14.89 17.14
N SER A 237 -2.88 15.95 16.99
CA SER A 237 -3.33 17.31 17.27
C SER A 237 -4.26 17.82 16.18
N ALA A 238 -5.39 18.44 16.58
CA ALA A 238 -6.31 19.11 15.66
C ALA A 238 -5.64 20.25 14.86
N GLU A 239 -4.59 20.84 15.40
CA GLU A 239 -3.83 21.93 14.75
C GLU A 239 -3.15 21.52 13.45
N TYR A 240 -2.89 20.20 13.25
CA TYR A 240 -2.24 19.70 12.03
C TYR A 240 -3.24 19.46 10.90
N LEU A 241 -4.53 19.29 11.21
CA LEU A 241 -5.58 18.98 10.22
C LEU A 241 -5.73 20.03 9.12
N PRO A 242 -5.67 21.35 9.39
CA PRO A 242 -5.75 22.37 8.34
C PRO A 242 -4.65 22.28 7.28
N PHE A 243 -3.50 21.69 7.63
CA PHE A 243 -2.38 21.46 6.71
C PHE A 243 -2.41 20.06 6.09
N ALA A 244 -2.76 19.06 6.89
CA ALA A 244 -2.81 17.66 6.45
C ALA A 244 -3.91 17.42 5.41
N ILE A 245 -5.13 17.93 5.66
CA ILE A 245 -6.29 17.69 4.79
C ILE A 245 -6.05 18.19 3.37
N PRO A 246 -5.61 19.46 3.13
CA PRO A 246 -5.33 19.94 1.78
C PRO A 246 -4.24 19.11 1.07
N LEU A 247 -3.14 18.76 1.77
CA LEU A 247 -2.08 17.94 1.21
C LEU A 247 -2.60 16.57 0.75
N VAL A 248 -3.42 15.92 1.57
CA VAL A 248 -4.00 14.61 1.26
C VAL A 248 -5.01 14.70 0.12
N ILE A 249 -5.87 15.72 0.12
CA ILE A 249 -6.84 15.95 -0.97
C ILE A 249 -6.08 16.15 -2.29
N VAL A 250 -5.08 17.01 -2.31
CA VAL A 250 -4.29 17.28 -3.52
C VAL A 250 -3.58 16.01 -4.00
N ALA A 251 -2.83 15.33 -3.13
CA ALA A 251 -2.09 14.13 -3.50
C ALA A 251 -3.01 13.00 -3.97
N THR A 252 -4.11 12.74 -3.25
CA THR A 252 -5.10 11.71 -3.62
C THR A 252 -5.80 12.05 -4.93
N THR A 253 -6.18 13.30 -5.14
CA THR A 253 -6.81 13.76 -6.39
C THR A 253 -5.85 13.60 -7.57
N LEU A 254 -4.59 13.98 -7.42
CA LEU A 254 -3.57 13.81 -8.47
C LEU A 254 -3.38 12.33 -8.82
N ILE A 255 -3.32 11.44 -7.83
CA ILE A 255 -3.25 9.99 -8.05
C ILE A 255 -4.53 9.50 -8.75
N TRP A 256 -5.71 9.94 -8.33
CA TRP A 256 -6.99 9.55 -8.93
C TRP A 256 -7.14 10.04 -10.38
N LEU A 257 -6.70 11.25 -10.69
CA LEU A 257 -6.64 11.77 -12.06
C LEU A 257 -5.69 10.94 -12.93
N ASN A 258 -4.57 10.48 -12.35
CA ASN A 258 -3.59 9.62 -13.00
C ASN A 258 -3.98 8.13 -13.02
N ALA A 259 -5.16 7.76 -12.53
CA ALA A 259 -5.58 6.37 -12.38
C ALA A 259 -5.57 5.57 -13.71
N ARG A 260 -5.85 6.22 -14.85
CA ARG A 260 -5.76 5.56 -16.16
C ARG A 260 -4.33 5.16 -16.50
N THR A 261 -3.37 6.01 -16.20
CA THR A 261 -1.94 5.71 -16.38
C THR A 261 -1.49 4.61 -15.44
N LEU A 262 -1.99 4.60 -14.18
CA LEU A 262 -1.74 3.51 -13.23
C LEU A 262 -2.27 2.16 -13.74
N ASN A 263 -3.43 2.14 -14.42
CA ASN A 263 -3.95 0.93 -15.05
C ASN A 263 -3.00 0.39 -16.13
N VAL A 264 -2.34 1.28 -16.89
CA VAL A 264 -1.34 0.89 -17.88
C VAL A 264 -0.06 0.41 -17.22
N ILE A 265 0.43 1.09 -16.18
CA ILE A 265 1.62 0.71 -15.40
C ILE A 265 1.45 -0.69 -14.78
N ALA A 266 0.24 -1.02 -14.31
CA ALA A 266 -0.07 -2.34 -13.77
C ALA A 266 0.11 -3.49 -14.77
N MET A 267 0.12 -3.20 -16.08
CA MET A 267 0.36 -4.18 -17.14
C MET A 267 1.85 -4.46 -17.40
N GLY A 268 2.74 -3.71 -16.76
CA GLY A 268 4.18 -3.87 -16.86
C GLY A 268 4.86 -2.87 -17.79
N ARG A 269 6.20 -2.82 -17.68
CA ARG A 269 7.05 -1.83 -18.37
C ARG A 269 6.94 -1.89 -19.90
N ASP A 270 6.98 -3.10 -20.46
CA ASP A 270 7.00 -3.28 -21.91
C ASP A 270 5.69 -2.81 -22.55
N VAL A 271 4.56 -3.09 -21.89
CA VAL A 271 3.25 -2.59 -22.34
C VAL A 271 3.18 -1.07 -22.28
N CYS A 272 3.71 -0.46 -21.21
CA CYS A 272 3.77 1.01 -21.08
C CYS A 272 4.50 1.66 -22.27
N ILE A 273 5.68 1.12 -22.61
CA ILE A 273 6.51 1.65 -23.70
C ILE A 273 5.77 1.52 -25.04
N ASN A 274 5.14 0.37 -25.30
CA ASN A 274 4.41 0.12 -26.55
C ASN A 274 3.17 1.02 -26.72
N VAL A 275 2.56 1.45 -25.62
CA VAL A 275 1.40 2.37 -25.63
C VAL A 275 1.85 3.85 -25.60
N GLY A 276 3.16 4.12 -25.52
CA GLY A 276 3.72 5.48 -25.50
C GLY A 276 3.72 6.15 -24.13
N VAL A 277 3.56 5.39 -23.04
CA VAL A 277 3.64 5.91 -21.67
C VAL A 277 5.08 5.83 -21.18
N ASP A 278 5.65 6.96 -20.77
CA ASP A 278 6.97 7.00 -20.12
C ASP A 278 6.89 6.39 -18.71
N HIS A 279 7.19 5.10 -18.63
CA HIS A 279 7.13 4.32 -17.38
C HIS A 279 7.99 4.95 -16.28
N GLY A 280 9.21 5.43 -16.60
CA GLY A 280 10.14 5.96 -15.60
C GLY A 280 9.61 7.25 -14.95
N ARG A 281 9.15 8.20 -15.76
CA ARG A 281 8.58 9.47 -15.25
C ARG A 281 7.33 9.25 -14.44
N GLN A 282 6.43 8.38 -14.92
CA GLN A 282 5.17 8.09 -14.22
C GLN A 282 5.40 7.34 -12.91
N THR A 283 6.41 6.46 -12.86
CA THR A 283 6.86 5.80 -11.63
C THR A 283 7.35 6.81 -10.61
N ILE A 284 8.27 7.71 -10.98
CA ILE A 284 8.79 8.74 -10.08
C ILE A 284 7.67 9.66 -9.60
N TYR A 285 6.81 10.13 -10.51
CA TYR A 285 5.66 10.96 -10.16
C TYR A 285 4.75 10.30 -9.12
N SER A 286 4.40 9.04 -9.34
CA SER A 286 3.56 8.27 -8.40
C SER A 286 4.24 8.07 -7.05
N LEU A 287 5.55 7.75 -7.04
CA LEU A 287 6.33 7.57 -5.81
C LEU A 287 6.46 8.86 -4.99
N VAL A 288 6.56 10.02 -5.64
CA VAL A 288 6.55 11.32 -4.95
C VAL A 288 5.22 11.55 -4.24
N LEU A 289 4.09 11.29 -4.91
CA LEU A 289 2.77 11.42 -4.29
C LEU A 289 2.54 10.41 -3.16
N VAL A 290 3.02 9.17 -3.33
CA VAL A 290 3.05 8.16 -2.27
C VAL A 290 3.84 8.66 -1.06
N SER A 291 5.01 9.28 -1.29
CA SER A 291 5.85 9.85 -0.23
C SER A 291 5.13 10.92 0.57
N VAL A 292 4.37 11.80 -0.11
CA VAL A 292 3.56 12.83 0.55
C VAL A 292 2.50 12.20 1.44
N LEU A 293 1.73 11.23 0.91
CA LEU A 293 0.68 10.56 1.69
C LEU A 293 1.24 9.80 2.89
N MET A 294 2.36 9.07 2.72
CA MET A 294 3.01 8.34 3.79
C MET A 294 3.56 9.29 4.86
N ALA A 295 4.22 10.39 4.46
CA ALA A 295 4.76 11.37 5.37
C ALA A 295 3.66 12.04 6.20
N VAL A 296 2.52 12.43 5.58
CA VAL A 296 1.38 13.01 6.30
C VAL A 296 0.78 12.01 7.28
N SER A 297 0.53 10.76 6.84
CA SER A 297 -0.03 9.71 7.71
C SER A 297 0.87 9.47 8.93
N THR A 298 2.17 9.28 8.71
CA THR A 298 3.13 8.96 9.77
C THR A 298 3.38 10.16 10.70
N ALA A 299 3.38 11.38 10.16
CA ALA A 299 3.52 12.60 10.98
C ALA A 299 2.29 12.87 11.86
N LEU A 300 1.07 12.46 11.42
CA LEU A 300 -0.17 12.64 12.19
C LEU A 300 -0.29 11.65 13.35
N VAL A 301 -0.07 10.36 13.09
CA VAL A 301 -0.41 9.29 14.03
C VAL A 301 0.77 8.39 14.41
N GLY A 302 1.93 8.56 13.78
CA GLY A 302 3.07 7.65 13.92
C GLY A 302 3.04 6.47 12.93
N PRO A 303 4.01 5.56 13.05
CA PRO A 303 4.14 4.39 12.17
C PRO A 303 2.95 3.43 12.27
N MET A 304 2.53 2.86 11.12
CA MET A 304 1.50 1.82 11.02
C MET A 304 1.89 0.79 9.96
N THR A 305 2.88 -0.06 10.25
CA THR A 305 3.62 -0.86 9.27
C THR A 305 2.74 -1.77 8.41
N PHE A 306 1.84 -2.52 9.00
CA PHE A 306 1.01 -3.49 8.29
C PHE A 306 -0.36 -2.96 7.88
N PHE A 307 -0.74 -1.76 8.31
CA PHE A 307 -2.07 -1.22 8.04
C PHE A 307 -2.33 -1.04 6.54
N GLY A 308 -1.40 -0.43 5.82
CA GLY A 308 -1.51 -0.25 4.37
C GLY A 308 -1.62 -1.59 3.63
N PHE A 309 -0.83 -2.60 4.03
CA PHE A 309 -0.89 -3.95 3.46
C PHE A 309 -2.25 -4.61 3.68
N LEU A 310 -2.75 -4.59 4.91
CA LEU A 310 -4.04 -5.17 5.28
C LEU A 310 -5.16 -4.55 4.45
N VAL A 311 -5.20 -3.22 4.40
CA VAL A 311 -6.21 -2.46 3.66
C VAL A 311 -6.14 -2.74 2.16
N ALA A 312 -4.95 -2.72 1.55
CA ALA A 312 -4.78 -3.01 0.13
C ALA A 312 -5.21 -4.44 -0.21
N THR A 313 -4.82 -5.42 0.62
CA THR A 313 -5.19 -6.83 0.43
C THR A 313 -6.70 -7.04 0.49
N LEU A 314 -7.37 -6.46 1.47
CA LEU A 314 -8.83 -6.50 1.58
C LEU A 314 -9.49 -5.79 0.40
N THR A 315 -8.97 -4.64 0.00
CA THR A 315 -9.49 -3.86 -1.14
C THR A 315 -9.46 -4.67 -2.43
N TYR A 316 -8.36 -5.37 -2.73
CA TYR A 316 -8.27 -6.21 -3.94
C TYR A 316 -9.27 -7.38 -3.93
N GLN A 317 -9.58 -7.92 -2.76
CA GLN A 317 -10.57 -9.00 -2.64
C GLN A 317 -12.01 -8.50 -2.77
N LEU A 318 -12.29 -7.30 -2.25
CA LEU A 318 -13.62 -6.72 -2.20
C LEU A 318 -14.04 -6.04 -3.52
N ALA A 319 -13.11 -5.31 -4.16
CA ALA A 319 -13.44 -4.42 -5.27
C ALA A 319 -13.91 -5.13 -6.54
N GLY A 320 -13.43 -6.36 -6.82
CA GLY A 320 -13.78 -7.13 -8.03
C GLY A 320 -13.45 -6.41 -9.35
N THR A 321 -12.55 -5.41 -9.31
CA THR A 321 -12.08 -4.63 -10.45
C THR A 321 -10.60 -4.29 -10.32
N HIS A 322 -9.95 -4.06 -11.46
CA HIS A 322 -8.55 -3.61 -11.51
C HIS A 322 -8.45 -2.12 -11.86
N ASP A 323 -9.57 -1.43 -12.10
CA ASP A 323 -9.59 -0.01 -12.42
C ASP A 323 -9.33 0.84 -11.17
N HIS A 324 -8.19 1.54 -11.13
CA HIS A 324 -7.76 2.37 -10.00
C HIS A 324 -8.76 3.47 -9.66
N ARG A 325 -9.53 3.99 -10.63
CA ARG A 325 -10.58 4.98 -10.33
C ARG A 325 -11.64 4.48 -9.36
N ARG A 326 -11.87 3.17 -9.38
CA ARG A 326 -12.86 2.48 -8.55
C ARG A 326 -12.23 1.78 -7.36
N LEU A 327 -10.98 1.35 -7.52
CA LEU A 327 -10.22 0.68 -6.47
C LEU A 327 -9.86 1.61 -5.31
N LEU A 328 -9.40 2.84 -5.62
CA LEU A 328 -8.95 3.80 -4.60
C LEU A 328 -10.07 4.23 -3.63
N PRO A 329 -11.30 4.55 -4.05
CA PRO A 329 -12.39 4.88 -3.12
C PRO A 329 -12.77 3.70 -2.21
N ILE A 330 -12.83 2.47 -2.73
CA ILE A 330 -13.05 1.27 -1.89
C ILE A 330 -11.92 1.12 -0.89
N GLY A 331 -10.66 1.36 -1.31
CA GLY A 331 -9.50 1.31 -0.42
C GLY A 331 -9.61 2.28 0.74
N ALA A 332 -9.95 3.53 0.48
CA ALA A 332 -10.14 4.54 1.52
C ALA A 332 -11.24 4.17 2.52
N LEU A 333 -12.40 3.70 2.02
CA LEU A 333 -13.50 3.24 2.88
C LEU A 333 -13.14 1.98 3.68
N THR A 334 -12.48 1.00 3.04
CA THR A 334 -12.00 -0.20 3.73
C THR A 334 -11.01 0.16 4.83
N GLY A 335 -10.07 1.06 4.55
CA GLY A 335 -9.12 1.55 5.53
C GLY A 335 -9.81 2.23 6.71
N PHE A 336 -10.78 3.09 6.45
CA PHE A 336 -11.54 3.74 7.51
C PHE A 336 -12.32 2.74 8.38
N VAL A 337 -13.01 1.78 7.78
CA VAL A 337 -13.77 0.74 8.51
C VAL A 337 -12.84 -0.11 9.37
N VAL A 338 -11.66 -0.51 8.85
CA VAL A 338 -10.67 -1.29 9.60
C VAL A 338 -10.11 -0.49 10.76
N LEU A 339 -9.72 0.76 10.54
CA LEU A 339 -9.11 1.61 11.57
C LEU A 339 -10.12 1.99 12.65
N ALA A 340 -11.33 2.41 12.25
CA ALA A 340 -12.41 2.74 13.18
C ALA A 340 -12.88 1.49 13.96
N GLY A 341 -12.95 0.33 13.31
CA GLY A 341 -13.27 -0.94 13.95
C GLY A 341 -12.22 -1.35 14.98
N ALA A 342 -10.93 -1.27 14.65
CA ALA A 342 -9.83 -1.54 15.57
C ALA A 342 -9.87 -0.59 16.79
N TYR A 343 -10.12 0.68 16.54
CA TYR A 343 -10.26 1.70 17.58
C TYR A 343 -11.47 1.43 18.48
N PHE A 344 -12.60 1.04 17.90
CA PHE A 344 -13.80 0.67 18.65
C PHE A 344 -13.56 -0.54 19.56
N VAL A 345 -12.95 -1.59 19.02
CA VAL A 345 -12.61 -2.81 19.79
C VAL A 345 -11.65 -2.47 20.94
N MET A 346 -10.63 -1.65 20.68
CA MET A 346 -9.68 -1.26 21.70
C MET A 346 -10.33 -0.51 22.87
N ASN A 347 -11.21 0.46 22.55
CA ASN A 347 -11.84 1.29 23.58
C ASN A 347 -12.96 0.57 24.36
N HIS A 348 -13.73 -0.31 23.69
CA HIS A 348 -14.93 -0.88 24.29
C HIS A 348 -14.78 -2.34 24.74
N VAL A 349 -13.82 -3.09 24.16
CA VAL A 349 -13.58 -4.49 24.52
C VAL A 349 -12.39 -4.60 25.47
N PHE A 350 -11.28 -3.94 25.13
CA PHE A 350 -10.07 -4.00 25.96
C PHE A 350 -10.00 -2.89 27.02
N TYR A 351 -10.89 -1.89 26.97
CA TYR A 351 -10.88 -0.72 27.86
C TYR A 351 -9.50 -0.04 27.94
N ALA A 352 -8.70 -0.18 26.91
CA ALA A 352 -7.33 0.32 26.84
C ALA A 352 -7.32 1.68 26.16
N GLN A 353 -6.87 2.69 26.86
CA GLN A 353 -6.47 3.97 26.26
C GLN A 353 -5.07 3.77 25.68
N GLY A 354 -4.96 3.24 24.47
CA GLY A 354 -3.66 2.85 24.00
C GLY A 354 -3.52 2.87 22.47
N VAL A 355 -2.55 2.14 22.06
CA VAL A 355 -1.95 2.16 20.73
C VAL A 355 -2.73 1.25 19.79
N VAL A 356 -3.62 1.83 18.99
CA VAL A 356 -4.41 1.11 17.96
C VAL A 356 -3.52 0.35 17.00
N SER A 357 -2.31 0.85 16.75
CA SER A 357 -1.34 0.19 15.87
C SER A 357 -1.02 -1.24 16.32
N ILE A 358 -1.01 -1.54 17.62
CA ILE A 358 -0.73 -2.91 18.14
C ILE A 358 -1.75 -3.92 17.60
N ILE A 359 -3.05 -3.59 17.63
CA ILE A 359 -4.10 -4.49 17.11
C ILE A 359 -3.95 -4.63 15.60
N ILE A 360 -3.71 -3.52 14.91
CA ILE A 360 -3.53 -3.50 13.46
C ILE A 360 -2.28 -4.29 13.05
N GLU A 361 -1.19 -4.15 13.77
CA GLU A 361 0.06 -4.87 13.50
C GLU A 361 -0.08 -6.37 13.77
N LEU A 362 -0.76 -6.76 14.84
CA LEU A 362 -1.04 -8.16 15.11
C LEU A 362 -1.90 -8.80 14.02
N VAL A 363 -3.02 -8.18 13.68
CA VAL A 363 -3.93 -8.70 12.64
C VAL A 363 -3.28 -8.59 11.25
N GLY A 364 -2.72 -7.44 10.91
CA GLY A 364 -2.08 -7.20 9.61
C GLY A 364 -0.84 -8.06 9.40
N GLY A 365 0.00 -8.21 10.42
CA GLY A 365 1.17 -9.09 10.40
C GLY A 365 0.79 -10.56 10.23
N THR A 366 -0.26 -11.01 10.92
CA THR A 366 -0.79 -12.38 10.76
C THR A 366 -1.31 -12.61 9.34
N VAL A 367 -2.11 -11.68 8.80
CA VAL A 367 -2.60 -11.74 7.41
C VAL A 367 -1.44 -11.75 6.41
N PHE A 368 -0.44 -10.90 6.63
CA PHE A 368 0.77 -10.85 5.81
C PHE A 368 1.50 -12.20 5.77
N LEU A 369 1.70 -12.81 6.93
CA LEU A 369 2.35 -14.12 7.06
C LEU A 369 1.56 -15.22 6.34
N VAL A 370 0.23 -15.25 6.52
CA VAL A 370 -0.65 -16.22 5.84
C VAL A 370 -0.60 -16.03 4.31
N VAL A 371 -0.59 -14.80 3.81
CA VAL A 371 -0.52 -14.52 2.37
C VAL A 371 0.81 -14.97 1.78
N ILE A 372 1.93 -14.73 2.47
CA ILE A 372 3.26 -15.20 2.02
C ILE A 372 3.30 -16.72 1.99
N MET A 373 2.85 -17.38 3.07
CA MET A 373 2.88 -18.86 3.14
C MET A 373 2.01 -19.51 2.06
N ARG A 374 0.88 -18.90 1.69
CA ARG A 374 0.02 -19.41 0.60
C ARG A 374 0.65 -19.21 -0.77
N LYS A 375 1.32 -18.09 -1.02
CA LYS A 375 2.02 -17.83 -2.29
C LYS A 375 3.34 -18.60 -2.44
N GLY A 376 4.00 -18.94 -1.36
CA GLY A 376 5.23 -19.75 -1.39
C GLY A 376 4.99 -21.24 -1.67
N ARG A 377 3.73 -21.67 -1.86
CA ARG A 377 3.35 -23.05 -2.25
C ARG A 377 3.00 -23.18 -3.74
N LEU A 378 3.20 -22.14 -4.53
CA LEU A 378 3.14 -22.12 -5.99
C LEU A 378 4.56 -22.12 -6.55
#